data_74608686e43926e313fab1fc5e075dde
#
_entry.id   74608686e43926e313fab1fc5e075dde
#
_cell.length_a   1.000
_cell.length_b   1.000
_cell.length_c   1.000
_cell.angle_alpha   90.00
_cell.angle_beta   90.00
_cell.angle_gamma   90.00
#
_symmetry.space_group_name_H-M   'P 1'
#
loop_
_entity.id
_entity.type
_entity.pdbx_description
1 polymer ?
#
loop_
_entity_poly.entity_id
_entity_poly.type
_entity_poly.pdbx_seq_one_letter_code
_entity_poly.pdbx_strand_id
1 'polypeptide(L)'
;SSIGVNNIASIETEFKENELTRINIESYKITANRIDDLVRDCNIFIRNFTEKYGNPSYQKDKVNISEFNSGEEFEYAKYQIGDKTITILLGEQSREVKFYYKIYIENDKFPKKKHVQTEKEKKEEQRRMKEAKEIKENSF
;
A
#
# COMPACT_ATOMS: atom_id res chain seq x y z
N SER A 1 -9.93 -17.05 -15.65
CA SER A 1 -10.74 -17.53 -14.54
C SER A 1 -10.89 -16.47 -13.47
N SER A 2 -12.06 -16.37 -12.94
CA SER A 2 -12.36 -15.47 -11.84
C SER A 2 -11.55 -15.87 -10.60
N ILE A 3 -10.84 -14.92 -9.97
CA ILE A 3 -10.14 -15.16 -8.69
C ILE A 3 -11.08 -15.11 -7.49
N GLY A 4 -12.38 -14.94 -7.70
CA GLY A 4 -13.38 -14.94 -6.63
C GLY A 4 -13.40 -13.70 -5.76
N VAL A 5 -12.74 -12.62 -6.18
CA VAL A 5 -12.67 -11.35 -5.45
C VAL A 5 -13.87 -10.48 -5.82
N ASN A 6 -14.56 -9.96 -4.83
CA ASN A 6 -15.83 -9.24 -5.01
C ASN A 6 -15.74 -7.72 -4.82
N ASN A 7 -14.65 -7.20 -4.26
CA ASN A 7 -14.57 -5.80 -3.84
C ASN A 7 -13.57 -4.97 -4.63
N ILE A 8 -13.20 -5.39 -5.85
CA ILE A 8 -12.30 -4.60 -6.71
C ILE A 8 -13.07 -3.42 -7.30
N ALA A 9 -12.58 -2.21 -7.08
CA ALA A 9 -13.14 -0.98 -7.65
C ALA A 9 -12.42 -0.59 -8.93
N SER A 10 -11.09 -0.74 -8.98
CA SER A 10 -10.30 -0.34 -10.14
C SER A 10 -9.05 -1.19 -10.31
N ILE A 11 -8.64 -1.32 -11.57
CA ILE A 11 -7.36 -1.91 -11.95
C ILE A 11 -6.73 -0.95 -12.95
N GLU A 12 -5.58 -0.39 -12.60
CA GLU A 12 -4.84 0.53 -13.46
C GLU A 12 -3.50 -0.09 -13.84
N THR A 13 -3.06 0.18 -15.06
CA THR A 13 -1.77 -0.29 -15.56
C THR A 13 -0.93 0.88 -16.02
N GLU A 14 0.37 0.80 -15.77
CA GLU A 14 1.33 1.79 -16.25
C GLU A 14 2.34 1.12 -17.17
N PHE A 15 2.66 1.79 -18.27
CA PHE A 15 3.62 1.32 -19.27
C PHE A 15 4.72 2.35 -19.44
N LYS A 16 5.93 1.86 -19.76
CA LYS A 16 7.05 2.66 -20.16
C LYS A 16 7.72 1.98 -21.36
N GLU A 17 7.86 2.70 -22.47
CA GLU A 17 8.45 2.15 -23.70
C GLU A 17 7.81 0.82 -24.13
N ASN A 18 6.48 0.77 -24.08
CA ASN A 18 5.64 -0.40 -24.40
C ASN A 18 5.82 -1.61 -23.45
N GLU A 19 6.52 -1.44 -22.35
CA GLU A 19 6.62 -2.48 -21.32
C GLU A 19 5.75 -2.14 -20.10
N LEU A 20 5.08 -3.14 -19.55
CA LEU A 20 4.28 -3.00 -18.34
C LEU A 20 5.21 -2.79 -17.13
N THR A 21 5.07 -1.64 -16.46
CA THR A 21 5.90 -1.29 -15.31
C THR A 21 5.19 -1.47 -13.98
N ARG A 22 3.87 -1.34 -13.97
CA ARG A 22 3.09 -1.38 -12.73
C ARG A 22 1.64 -1.75 -12.99
N ILE A 23 1.07 -2.52 -12.07
CA ILE A 23 -0.36 -2.77 -11.95
C ILE A 23 -0.79 -2.29 -10.57
N ASN A 24 -1.84 -1.49 -10.51
CA ASN A 24 -2.42 -1.00 -9.27
C ASN A 24 -3.86 -1.48 -9.18
N ILE A 25 -4.17 -2.24 -8.14
CA ILE A 25 -5.51 -2.76 -7.87
C ILE A 25 -6.01 -2.07 -6.60
N GLU A 26 -7.19 -1.46 -6.66
CA GLU A 26 -7.81 -0.83 -5.50
C GLU A 26 -9.19 -1.42 -5.25
N SER A 27 -9.52 -1.64 -3.98
CA SER A 27 -10.86 -2.06 -3.57
C SER A 27 -11.82 -0.87 -3.49
N TYR A 28 -13.11 -1.18 -3.42
CA TYR A 28 -14.08 -0.22 -2.94
C TYR A 28 -13.76 0.17 -1.50
N LYS A 29 -14.14 1.39 -1.12
CA LYS A 29 -14.03 1.85 0.26
C LYS A 29 -15.27 1.40 1.02
N ILE A 30 -15.06 0.72 2.13
CA ILE A 30 -16.13 0.07 2.89
C ILE A 30 -16.14 0.53 4.34
N THR A 31 -17.25 0.30 5.01
CA THR A 31 -17.42 0.61 6.43
C THR A 31 -16.73 -0.44 7.33
N ALA A 32 -16.51 -0.08 8.58
CA ALA A 32 -15.77 -0.91 9.54
C ALA A 32 -16.36 -2.32 9.73
N ASN A 33 -17.68 -2.45 9.67
CA ASN A 33 -18.36 -3.74 9.83
C ASN A 33 -18.11 -4.70 8.65
N ARG A 34 -17.47 -4.23 7.58
CA ARG A 34 -17.16 -5.04 6.40
C ARG A 34 -15.66 -5.26 6.18
N ILE A 35 -14.84 -4.93 7.17
CA ILE A 35 -13.38 -5.13 7.08
C ILE A 35 -13.04 -6.58 6.77
N ASP A 36 -13.78 -7.55 7.31
CA ASP A 36 -13.55 -8.95 7.04
C ASP A 36 -13.69 -9.31 5.54
N ASP A 37 -14.52 -8.58 4.80
CA ASP A 37 -14.64 -8.75 3.35
C ASP A 37 -13.36 -8.35 2.63
N LEU A 38 -12.70 -7.27 3.08
CA LEU A 38 -11.42 -6.84 2.53
C LEU A 38 -10.31 -7.84 2.84
N VAL A 39 -10.25 -8.32 4.07
CA VAL A 39 -9.25 -9.31 4.50
C VAL A 39 -9.44 -10.60 3.71
N ARG A 40 -10.68 -11.02 3.49
CA ARG A 40 -11.00 -12.19 2.68
C ARG A 40 -10.47 -12.03 1.25
N ASP A 41 -10.71 -10.89 0.62
CA ASP A 41 -10.18 -10.60 -0.72
C ASP A 41 -8.66 -10.67 -0.74
N CYS A 42 -8.01 -10.04 0.23
CA CYS A 42 -6.55 -10.07 0.35
C CYS A 42 -6.02 -11.50 0.48
N ASN A 43 -6.69 -12.34 1.25
CA ASN A 43 -6.30 -13.75 1.42
C ASN A 43 -6.49 -14.56 0.14
N ILE A 44 -7.49 -14.23 -0.67
CA ILE A 44 -7.67 -14.84 -1.99
C ILE A 44 -6.50 -14.46 -2.91
N PHE A 45 -6.11 -13.20 -2.94
CA PHE A 45 -4.94 -12.76 -3.69
C PHE A 45 -3.66 -13.46 -3.22
N ILE A 46 -3.47 -13.56 -1.91
CA ILE A 46 -2.30 -14.24 -1.34
C ILE A 46 -2.27 -15.70 -1.78
N ARG A 47 -3.39 -16.40 -1.71
CA ARG A 47 -3.45 -17.79 -2.17
C ARG A 47 -3.04 -17.92 -3.64
N ASN A 48 -3.58 -17.07 -4.50
CA ASN A 48 -3.29 -17.10 -5.93
C ASN A 48 -1.85 -16.72 -6.24
N PHE A 49 -1.30 -15.69 -5.58
CA PHE A 49 0.09 -15.31 -5.75
C PHE A 49 1.05 -16.38 -5.23
N THR A 50 0.70 -17.00 -4.11
CA THR A 50 1.52 -18.06 -3.52
C THR A 50 1.57 -19.30 -4.41
N GLU A 51 0.46 -19.68 -5.02
CA GLU A 51 0.41 -20.77 -5.98
C GLU A 51 1.29 -20.49 -7.20
N LYS A 52 1.32 -19.24 -7.66
CA LYS A 52 2.06 -18.85 -8.86
C LYS A 52 3.53 -18.55 -8.59
N TYR A 53 3.85 -17.93 -7.48
CA TYR A 53 5.16 -17.34 -7.23
C TYR A 53 5.89 -17.90 -6.01
N GLY A 54 5.24 -18.74 -5.21
CA GLY A 54 5.80 -19.21 -3.95
C GLY A 54 5.40 -18.34 -2.77
N ASN A 55 5.97 -18.62 -1.61
CA ASN A 55 5.59 -17.95 -0.37
C ASN A 55 5.94 -16.46 -0.36
N PRO A 56 5.11 -15.63 0.31
CA PRO A 56 5.45 -14.22 0.47
C PRO A 56 6.69 -14.03 1.34
N SER A 57 7.41 -12.94 1.11
CA SER A 57 8.54 -12.55 1.96
C SER A 57 8.06 -11.98 3.31
N TYR A 58 6.83 -11.45 3.34
CA TYR A 58 6.16 -11.00 4.54
C TYR A 58 4.65 -11.26 4.43
N GLN A 59 4.04 -11.66 5.52
CA GLN A 59 2.59 -11.81 5.64
C GLN A 59 2.17 -11.56 7.08
N LYS A 60 1.19 -10.69 7.26
CA LYS A 60 0.62 -10.39 8.56
C LYS A 60 -0.34 -11.51 8.99
N ASP A 61 -0.27 -11.93 10.25
CA ASP A 61 -1.11 -13.04 10.76
C ASP A 61 -2.58 -12.66 10.91
N LYS A 62 -2.83 -11.56 11.62
CA LYS A 62 -4.19 -11.09 11.92
C LYS A 62 -4.30 -9.60 11.74
N VAL A 63 -5.51 -9.15 11.40
CA VAL A 63 -5.85 -7.75 11.29
C VAL A 63 -6.87 -7.40 12.35
N ASN A 64 -6.52 -6.48 13.24
CA ASN A 64 -7.43 -5.91 14.23
C ASN A 64 -7.77 -4.47 13.81
N ILE A 65 -9.00 -4.05 14.07
CA ILE A 65 -9.43 -2.68 13.74
C ILE A 65 -8.55 -1.62 14.40
N SER A 66 -8.00 -1.92 15.57
CA SER A 66 -7.08 -1.02 16.29
C SER A 66 -5.76 -0.74 15.57
N GLU A 67 -5.41 -1.54 14.56
CA GLU A 67 -4.19 -1.35 13.76
C GLU A 67 -4.35 -0.28 12.68
N PHE A 68 -5.60 0.07 12.35
CA PHE A 68 -5.87 1.12 11.37
C PHE A 68 -5.74 2.50 12.02
N ASN A 69 -5.03 3.38 11.34
CA ASN A 69 -4.91 4.79 11.71
C ASN A 69 -5.40 5.64 10.56
N SER A 70 -6.19 6.66 10.87
CA SER A 70 -6.79 7.54 9.87
C SER A 70 -5.76 8.12 8.90
N GLY A 71 -5.97 7.91 7.61
CA GLY A 71 -5.09 8.40 6.55
C GLY A 71 -3.82 7.59 6.35
N GLU A 72 -3.65 6.47 7.06
CA GLU A 72 -2.46 5.62 6.96
C GLU A 72 -2.75 4.27 6.34
N GLU A 73 -1.70 3.67 5.78
CA GLU A 73 -1.73 2.33 5.19
C GLU A 73 -0.67 1.46 5.86
N PHE A 74 -0.90 0.16 5.93
CA PHE A 74 0.10 -0.80 6.42
C PHE A 74 0.19 -2.02 5.50
N GLU A 75 1.35 -2.66 5.47
CA GLU A 75 1.57 -3.85 4.65
C GLU A 75 0.84 -5.06 5.27
N TYR A 76 0.04 -5.74 4.45
CA TYR A 76 -0.58 -7.01 4.80
C TYR A 76 0.22 -8.19 4.30
N ALA A 77 0.79 -8.09 3.09
CA ALA A 77 1.67 -9.09 2.53
C ALA A 77 2.60 -8.47 1.50
N LYS A 78 3.76 -9.11 1.28
CA LYS A 78 4.74 -8.68 0.30
C LYS A 78 5.41 -9.88 -0.35
N TYR A 79 5.62 -9.81 -1.65
CA TYR A 79 6.34 -10.80 -2.44
C TYR A 79 7.51 -10.13 -3.14
N GLN A 80 8.65 -10.81 -3.18
CA GLN A 80 9.80 -10.41 -3.97
C GLN A 80 10.14 -11.57 -4.92
N ILE A 81 9.91 -11.39 -6.20
CA ILE A 81 10.11 -12.42 -7.22
C ILE A 81 11.02 -11.85 -8.30
N GLY A 82 12.34 -12.11 -8.21
CA GLY A 82 13.29 -11.51 -9.14
C GLY A 82 13.16 -10.00 -9.17
N ASP A 83 12.89 -9.44 -10.34
CA ASP A 83 12.69 -8.00 -10.53
C ASP A 83 11.23 -7.53 -10.27
N LYS A 84 10.40 -8.40 -9.72
CA LYS A 84 8.99 -8.08 -9.45
C LYS A 84 8.75 -7.98 -7.95
N THR A 85 8.05 -6.92 -7.54
CA THR A 85 7.58 -6.75 -6.18
C THR A 85 6.04 -6.67 -6.17
N ILE A 86 5.41 -7.46 -5.31
CA ILE A 86 3.96 -7.39 -5.09
C ILE A 86 3.77 -6.94 -3.64
N THR A 87 2.99 -5.88 -3.45
CA THR A 87 2.69 -5.34 -2.13
C THR A 87 1.19 -5.24 -1.95
N ILE A 88 0.67 -5.83 -0.87
CA ILE A 88 -0.73 -5.75 -0.49
C ILE A 88 -0.82 -4.87 0.75
N LEU A 89 -1.58 -3.77 0.64
CA LEU A 89 -1.76 -2.78 1.68
C LEU A 89 -3.21 -2.74 2.14
N LEU A 90 -3.41 -2.50 3.42
CA LEU A 90 -4.70 -2.17 4.00
C LEU A 90 -4.62 -0.75 4.57
N GLY A 91 -5.69 0.00 4.47
CA GLY A 91 -5.67 1.39 4.94
C GLY A 91 -7.04 1.91 5.36
N GLU A 92 -7.01 3.03 6.07
CA GLU A 92 -8.18 3.79 6.48
C GLU A 92 -8.10 5.17 5.84
N GLN A 93 -9.18 5.56 5.16
CA GLN A 93 -9.27 6.88 4.55
C GLN A 93 -9.45 7.94 5.64
N SER A 94 -8.67 9.03 5.58
CA SER A 94 -8.84 10.15 6.50
C SER A 94 -10.20 10.84 6.26
N ARG A 95 -10.83 11.29 7.34
CA ARG A 95 -12.10 12.03 7.40
C ARG A 95 -13.38 11.23 7.18
N GLU A 96 -13.36 10.04 6.56
CA GLU A 96 -14.59 9.31 6.26
C GLU A 96 -14.73 7.95 6.94
N VAL A 97 -13.82 7.55 7.79
CA VAL A 97 -13.82 6.24 8.49
C VAL A 97 -14.24 5.10 7.57
N LYS A 98 -13.57 5.02 6.41
CA LYS A 98 -13.75 3.94 5.45
C LYS A 98 -12.44 3.23 5.21
N PHE A 99 -12.53 1.96 4.87
CA PHE A 99 -11.40 1.06 4.79
C PHE A 99 -11.29 0.50 3.38
N TYR A 100 -10.05 0.20 2.96
CA TYR A 100 -9.76 -0.29 1.63
C TYR A 100 -8.48 -1.13 1.62
N TYR A 101 -8.26 -1.87 0.53
CA TYR A 101 -6.96 -2.43 0.22
C TYR A 101 -6.45 -1.89 -1.10
N LYS A 102 -5.12 -1.92 -1.26
CA LYS A 102 -4.43 -1.64 -2.51
C LYS A 102 -3.41 -2.73 -2.75
N ILE A 103 -3.26 -3.11 -4.02
CA ILE A 103 -2.25 -4.06 -4.43
C ILE A 103 -1.43 -3.44 -5.52
N TYR A 104 -0.11 -3.38 -5.32
CA TYR A 104 0.84 -2.91 -6.31
C TYR A 104 1.66 -4.08 -6.80
N ILE A 105 1.66 -4.28 -8.12
CA ILE A 105 2.56 -5.23 -8.78
C ILE A 105 3.51 -4.38 -9.59
N GLU A 106 4.78 -4.40 -9.22
CA GLU A 106 5.77 -3.47 -9.77
C GLU A 106 6.93 -4.23 -10.41
N ASN A 107 7.42 -3.73 -11.55
CA ASN A 107 8.61 -4.23 -12.18
C ASN A 107 9.78 -3.36 -11.71
N ASP A 108 10.64 -3.90 -10.85
CA ASP A 108 11.76 -3.18 -10.25
C ASP A 108 12.87 -2.85 -11.24
N LYS A 109 12.86 -3.47 -12.43
CA LYS A 109 13.74 -3.12 -13.54
C LYS A 109 13.57 -1.67 -13.98
N PHE A 110 12.36 -1.11 -13.78
CA PHE A 110 12.07 0.29 -14.02
C PHE A 110 11.98 0.96 -12.66
N PRO A 111 13.02 1.70 -12.23
CA PRO A 111 12.98 2.33 -10.92
C PRO A 111 11.75 3.24 -10.84
N LYS A 112 11.01 3.11 -9.74
CA LYS A 112 9.96 4.05 -9.41
C LYS A 112 10.55 5.44 -9.55
N LYS A 113 9.79 6.35 -10.16
CA LYS A 113 10.08 7.77 -9.99
C LYS A 113 9.98 8.05 -8.51
N LYS A 114 11.06 7.83 -7.78
CA LYS A 114 11.17 8.41 -6.45
C LYS A 114 10.93 9.89 -6.67
N HIS A 115 9.95 10.43 -5.96
CA HIS A 115 9.81 11.87 -5.88
C HIS A 115 11.14 12.41 -5.43
N VAL A 116 11.94 12.90 -6.37
CA VAL A 116 13.20 13.57 -6.06
C VAL A 116 12.77 14.90 -5.45
N GLN A 117 12.92 15.02 -4.13
CA GLN A 117 12.66 16.26 -3.44
C GLN A 117 13.46 17.37 -4.11
N THR A 118 12.78 18.41 -4.55
CA THR A 118 13.44 19.61 -5.03
C THR A 118 14.23 20.24 -3.91
N GLU A 119 15.20 21.07 -4.21
CA GLU A 119 15.98 21.81 -3.20
C GLU A 119 15.07 22.61 -2.27
N LYS A 120 13.98 23.17 -2.81
CA LYS A 120 12.98 23.90 -2.03
C LYS A 120 12.27 22.99 -1.03
N GLU A 121 11.87 21.79 -1.44
CA GLU A 121 11.22 20.82 -0.57
C GLU A 121 12.14 20.32 0.52
N LYS A 122 13.42 20.06 0.20
CA LYS A 122 14.43 19.67 1.18
C LYS A 122 14.64 20.75 2.24
N LYS A 123 14.70 22.03 1.82
CA LYS A 123 14.84 23.16 2.74
C LYS A 123 13.63 23.32 3.65
N GLU A 124 12.42 23.14 3.13
CA GLU A 124 11.20 23.19 3.93
C GLU A 124 11.14 22.07 4.96
N GLU A 125 11.52 20.86 4.58
CA GLU A 125 11.56 19.71 5.48
C GLU A 125 12.57 19.94 6.61
N GLN A 126 13.77 20.40 6.27
CA GLN A 126 14.80 20.73 7.25
C GLN A 126 14.33 21.83 8.20
N ARG A 127 13.65 22.86 7.69
CA ARG A 127 13.10 23.93 8.51
C ARG A 127 12.05 23.42 9.49
N ARG A 128 11.13 22.55 9.03
CA ARG A 128 10.10 21.93 9.88
C ARG A 128 10.71 21.10 10.99
N MET A 129 11.72 20.31 10.67
CA MET A 129 12.43 19.50 11.66
C MET A 129 13.13 20.36 12.70
N LYS A 130 13.76 21.46 12.27
CA LYS A 130 14.43 22.41 13.15
C LYS A 130 13.45 23.12 14.07
N GLU A 131 12.32 23.62 13.53
CA GLU A 131 11.27 24.27 14.31
C GLU A 131 10.66 23.32 15.34
N ALA A 132 10.38 22.07 14.96
CA ALA A 132 9.86 21.06 15.87
C ALA A 132 10.84 20.77 17.02
N LYS A 133 12.12 20.73 16.72
CA LYS A 133 13.18 20.55 17.72
C LYS A 133 13.28 21.73 18.68
N GLU A 134 13.22 22.96 18.16
CA GLU A 134 13.24 24.18 18.97
C GLU A 134 12.04 24.27 19.91
N ILE A 135 10.83 23.96 19.42
CA ILE A 135 9.62 23.92 20.22
C ILE A 135 9.77 22.89 21.35
N LYS A 136 10.31 21.73 21.06
CA LYS A 136 10.52 20.67 22.03
C LYS A 136 11.57 21.07 23.09
N GLU A 137 12.64 21.76 22.69
CA GLU A 137 13.69 22.26 23.60
C GLU A 137 13.19 23.42 24.45
N ASN A 138 12.33 24.29 23.92
CA ASN A 138 11.85 25.49 24.61
C ASN A 138 10.58 25.25 25.46
N SER A 139 10.01 24.05 25.44
CA SER A 139 8.83 23.72 26.24
C SER A 139 9.15 23.20 27.65
N PHE A 140 10.42 23.29 28.06
CA PHE A 140 10.87 22.89 29.38
C PHE A 140 11.42 24.09 30.14
#